data_43f350cfc4311573ad3656f71f3ac46a
#
_entry.id   43f350cfc4311573ad3656f71f3ac46a
#
_cell.length_a   1.000
_cell.length_b   1.000
_cell.length_c   1.000
_cell.angle_alpha   90.00
_cell.angle_beta   90.00
_cell.angle_gamma   90.00
#
_symmetry.space_group_name_H-M   'P 1'
#
loop_
_entity.id
_entity.type
_entity.pdbx_description
1 polymer ?
#
loop_
_entity_poly.entity_id
_entity_poly.type
_entity_poly.pdbx_seq_one_letter_code
_entity_poly.pdbx_strand_id
1 'polypeptide(L)'
;MPLIRGNLSKIGLLLFACGLFLTIVGIVVIHSALSASPSKYEQDYYLRQMIWMMAALAAFIVVVFMPMRLFEVFAYVVFAVVVLMLVGLFFKGGGKAARWYSFGLFNLQVSEIAKLAVIFVLARYLTYSRRPANSVLRFGVVISLVAIPMLLVLRQPDLGTSLVFLAIFITVLFWSGLPGPYMLLIISPVISLIASSHPASWVVFFVLLLVLLQFLKPGTVFSITTSVINLLSGIIMPFVWNRLQDYQKMRILVFLDPGRDPLGAGYQIIQSKIAVGSGGLWGKGYMAGTQTNLAFIPERHTDFVFSVIGEEFGFWGGILVLIAFAAIVLLGIRVAYKCRNMFSSYVVVGGISVIAFQVVVNVGMALGLMPVTGLPLPFVSYGGSSLIMSWVILGLIVNAELNWQEY
;
A
#
# COMPACT_ATOMS: atom_id res chain seq x y z
N MET A 1 0.85 -36.81 -1.80
CA MET A 1 2.01 -35.97 -1.41
C MET A 1 2.89 -35.80 -2.63
N PRO A 2 2.84 -34.70 -3.38
CA PRO A 2 3.84 -34.46 -4.41
C PRO A 2 5.11 -33.95 -3.70
N LEU A 3 6.13 -34.73 -3.85
CA LEU A 3 7.49 -34.51 -3.38
C LEU A 3 7.95 -33.11 -3.78
N ILE A 4 8.46 -32.40 -2.80
CA ILE A 4 9.25 -31.19 -2.90
C ILE A 4 10.15 -31.28 -4.14
N ARG A 5 9.75 -30.67 -5.26
CA ARG A 5 10.68 -30.39 -6.36
C ARG A 5 11.59 -29.26 -5.89
N GLY A 6 12.64 -29.66 -5.20
CA GLY A 6 13.59 -28.80 -4.49
C GLY A 6 14.56 -28.05 -5.38
N ASN A 7 14.09 -27.28 -6.33
CA ASN A 7 14.87 -26.19 -6.89
C ASN A 7 13.98 -24.96 -6.86
N LEU A 8 14.27 -24.04 -5.95
CA LEU A 8 13.81 -22.65 -6.08
C LEU A 8 14.05 -22.24 -7.53
N SER A 9 12.98 -21.87 -8.23
CA SER A 9 13.15 -21.40 -9.60
C SER A 9 14.03 -20.15 -9.60
N LYS A 10 14.68 -19.88 -10.72
CA LYS A 10 15.49 -18.66 -10.86
C LYS A 10 14.70 -17.39 -10.51
N ILE A 11 13.38 -17.38 -10.77
CA ILE A 11 12.49 -16.25 -10.45
C ILE A 11 12.29 -16.16 -8.93
N GLY A 12 11.98 -17.28 -8.25
CA GLY A 12 11.81 -17.29 -6.79
C GLY A 12 13.07 -16.87 -6.04
N LEU A 13 14.24 -17.34 -6.50
CA LEU A 13 15.52 -16.92 -5.93
C LEU A 13 15.79 -15.43 -6.12
N LEU A 14 15.50 -14.87 -7.30
CA LEU A 14 15.70 -13.46 -7.58
C LEU A 14 14.72 -12.57 -6.76
N LEU A 15 13.47 -12.99 -6.62
CA LEU A 15 12.48 -12.33 -5.74
C LEU A 15 12.98 -12.30 -4.29
N PHE A 16 13.46 -13.44 -3.78
CA PHE A 16 14.02 -13.54 -2.43
C PHE A 16 15.24 -12.63 -2.27
N ALA A 17 16.17 -12.64 -3.24
CA ALA A 17 17.37 -11.80 -3.22
C ALA A 17 17.05 -10.30 -3.21
N CYS A 18 16.04 -9.86 -4.01
CA CYS A 18 15.57 -8.47 -4.00
C CYS A 18 14.97 -8.09 -2.63
N GLY A 19 14.11 -8.93 -2.05
CA GLY A 19 13.53 -8.70 -0.72
C GLY A 19 14.61 -8.63 0.38
N LEU A 20 15.58 -9.53 0.34
CA LEU A 20 16.70 -9.55 1.29
C LEU A 20 17.58 -8.30 1.14
N PHE A 21 17.95 -7.93 -0.08
CA PHE A 21 18.69 -6.71 -0.37
C PHE A 21 17.98 -5.47 0.19
N LEU A 22 16.69 -5.30 -0.08
CA LEU A 22 15.91 -4.17 0.43
C LEU A 22 15.85 -4.16 1.97
N THR A 23 15.70 -5.32 2.60
CA THR A 23 15.67 -5.42 4.07
C THR A 23 17.03 -5.07 4.68
N ILE A 24 18.13 -5.51 4.08
CA ILE A 24 19.48 -5.16 4.53
C ILE A 24 19.72 -3.65 4.38
N VAL A 25 19.35 -3.06 3.23
CA VAL A 25 19.41 -1.61 3.03
C VAL A 25 18.58 -0.88 4.11
N GLY A 26 17.39 -1.38 4.41
CA GLY A 26 16.54 -0.82 5.48
C GLY A 26 17.24 -0.82 6.84
N ILE A 27 17.85 -1.94 7.26
CA ILE A 27 18.58 -2.04 8.54
C ILE A 27 19.76 -1.07 8.59
N VAL A 28 20.54 -0.98 7.51
CA VAL A 28 21.69 -0.05 7.40
C VAL A 28 21.21 1.40 7.51
N VAL A 29 20.15 1.76 6.79
CA VAL A 29 19.59 3.13 6.79
C VAL A 29 18.98 3.48 8.14
N ILE A 30 18.25 2.55 8.79
CA ILE A 30 17.68 2.77 10.13
C ILE A 30 18.81 2.98 11.16
N HIS A 31 19.88 2.18 11.09
CA HIS A 31 21.04 2.36 11.98
C HIS A 31 21.66 3.74 11.78
N SER A 32 21.90 4.17 10.55
CA SER A 32 22.44 5.49 10.26
C SER A 32 21.50 6.59 10.75
N ALA A 33 20.21 6.51 10.40
CA ALA A 33 19.23 7.52 10.73
C ALA A 33 19.09 7.78 12.24
N LEU A 34 19.30 6.75 13.07
CA LEU A 34 19.08 6.84 14.52
C LEU A 34 20.37 6.85 15.35
N SER A 35 21.54 6.70 14.71
CA SER A 35 22.84 6.70 15.40
C SER A 35 23.11 7.95 16.23
N ALA A 36 22.66 9.12 15.75
CA ALA A 36 22.76 10.41 16.44
C ALA A 36 21.56 10.74 17.34
N SER A 37 20.60 9.83 17.52
CA SER A 37 19.46 10.07 18.42
C SER A 37 19.90 10.16 19.87
N PRO A 38 19.37 11.12 20.66
CA PRO A 38 19.68 11.23 22.09
C PRO A 38 19.10 10.06 22.91
N SER A 39 18.12 9.32 22.35
CA SER A 39 17.47 8.19 22.98
C SER A 39 18.17 6.87 22.64
N LYS A 40 18.77 6.21 23.61
CA LYS A 40 19.32 4.85 23.44
C LYS A 40 18.27 3.85 22.94
N TYR A 41 17.03 4.03 23.37
CA TYR A 41 15.91 3.19 22.92
C TYR A 41 15.68 3.27 21.41
N GLU A 42 15.83 4.45 20.81
CA GLU A 42 15.72 4.63 19.36
C GLU A 42 16.97 4.13 18.65
N GLN A 43 18.16 4.31 19.22
CA GLN A 43 19.39 3.75 18.68
C GLN A 43 19.31 2.23 18.48
N ASP A 44 18.58 1.52 19.35
CA ASP A 44 18.43 0.06 19.28
C ASP A 44 17.37 -0.41 18.27
N TYR A 45 16.71 0.48 17.53
CA TYR A 45 15.67 0.08 16.55
C TYR A 45 16.22 -0.81 15.44
N TYR A 46 17.48 -0.65 15.03
CA TYR A 46 18.07 -1.54 14.03
C TYR A 46 18.22 -2.99 14.55
N LEU A 47 18.53 -3.19 15.84
CA LEU A 47 18.57 -4.52 16.46
C LEU A 47 17.15 -5.14 16.49
N ARG A 48 16.15 -4.35 16.84
CA ARG A 48 14.75 -4.81 16.80
C ARG A 48 14.33 -5.14 15.37
N GLN A 49 14.76 -4.35 14.38
CA GLN A 49 14.47 -4.64 12.98
C GLN A 49 15.14 -5.96 12.52
N MET A 50 16.33 -6.30 13.02
CA MET A 50 16.97 -7.60 12.78
C MET A 50 16.16 -8.76 13.37
N ILE A 51 15.61 -8.60 14.58
CA ILE A 51 14.72 -9.60 15.19
C ILE A 51 13.44 -9.76 14.34
N TRP A 52 12.84 -8.66 13.89
CA TRP A 52 11.68 -8.69 13.02
C TRP A 52 12.00 -9.30 11.64
N MET A 53 13.21 -9.10 11.12
CA MET A 53 13.67 -9.77 9.89
C MET A 53 13.71 -11.29 10.08
N MET A 54 14.20 -11.80 11.19
CA MET A 54 14.21 -13.24 11.47
C MET A 54 12.77 -13.80 11.52
N ALA A 55 11.86 -13.10 12.20
CA ALA A 55 10.44 -13.49 12.25
C ALA A 55 9.78 -13.42 10.86
N ALA A 56 10.12 -12.40 10.07
CA ALA A 56 9.61 -12.22 8.71
C ALA A 56 10.11 -13.31 7.75
N LEU A 57 11.39 -13.69 7.85
CA LEU A 57 11.95 -14.81 7.08
C LEU A 57 11.33 -16.16 7.48
N ALA A 58 11.09 -16.37 8.76
CA ALA A 58 10.37 -17.57 9.22
C ALA A 58 8.94 -17.61 8.66
N ALA A 59 8.20 -16.48 8.70
CA ALA A 59 6.88 -16.37 8.10
C ALA A 59 6.92 -16.59 6.57
N PHE A 60 7.92 -16.04 5.87
CA PHE A 60 8.15 -16.27 4.44
C PHE A 60 8.30 -17.77 4.14
N ILE A 61 9.17 -18.47 4.88
CA ILE A 61 9.39 -19.91 4.69
C ILE A 61 8.09 -20.69 4.89
N VAL A 62 7.34 -20.41 5.97
CA VAL A 62 6.06 -21.07 6.24
C VAL A 62 5.10 -20.86 5.07
N VAL A 63 4.95 -19.63 4.59
CA VAL A 63 4.03 -19.29 3.51
C VAL A 63 4.45 -19.91 2.18
N VAL A 64 5.74 -19.99 1.88
CA VAL A 64 6.25 -20.61 0.64
C VAL A 64 5.88 -22.08 0.56
N PHE A 65 5.90 -22.80 1.67
CA PHE A 65 5.59 -24.25 1.70
C PHE A 65 4.12 -24.57 2.02
N MET A 66 3.30 -23.57 2.35
CA MET A 66 1.90 -23.77 2.67
C MET A 66 1.07 -23.96 1.39
N PRO A 67 0.19 -24.97 1.28
CA PRO A 67 -0.64 -25.13 0.09
C PRO A 67 -1.55 -23.93 -0.15
N MET A 68 -1.55 -23.37 -1.37
CA MET A 68 -2.42 -22.23 -1.74
C MET A 68 -3.91 -22.51 -1.48
N ARG A 69 -4.32 -23.78 -1.56
CA ARG A 69 -5.68 -24.22 -1.27
C ARG A 69 -6.14 -23.88 0.16
N LEU A 70 -5.23 -23.83 1.13
CA LEU A 70 -5.58 -23.42 2.50
C LEU A 70 -5.99 -21.94 2.55
N PHE A 71 -5.22 -21.07 1.92
CA PHE A 71 -5.58 -19.64 1.86
C PHE A 71 -6.90 -19.43 1.13
N GLU A 72 -7.16 -20.24 0.11
CA GLU A 72 -8.40 -20.22 -0.64
C GLU A 72 -9.58 -20.68 0.22
N VAL A 73 -9.50 -21.83 0.88
CA VAL A 73 -10.60 -22.40 1.70
C VAL A 73 -10.95 -21.47 2.86
N PHE A 74 -9.94 -20.93 3.55
CA PHE A 74 -10.13 -20.09 4.72
C PHE A 74 -10.32 -18.60 4.40
N ALA A 75 -10.34 -18.18 3.13
CA ALA A 75 -10.42 -16.76 2.74
C ALA A 75 -11.55 -15.98 3.41
N TYR A 76 -12.78 -16.55 3.42
CA TYR A 76 -13.93 -15.89 4.07
C TYR A 76 -13.83 -15.88 5.59
N VAL A 77 -13.29 -16.94 6.19
CA VAL A 77 -13.10 -17.03 7.65
C VAL A 77 -12.06 -16.00 8.11
N VAL A 78 -10.92 -15.94 7.42
CA VAL A 78 -9.86 -14.96 7.70
C VAL A 78 -10.41 -13.55 7.55
N PHE A 79 -11.16 -13.26 6.49
CA PHE A 79 -11.80 -11.96 6.29
C PHE A 79 -12.75 -11.60 7.44
N ALA A 80 -13.64 -12.52 7.83
CA ALA A 80 -14.59 -12.28 8.92
C ALA A 80 -13.87 -12.03 10.26
N VAL A 81 -12.86 -12.84 10.59
CA VAL A 81 -12.06 -12.66 11.82
C VAL A 81 -11.35 -11.30 11.82
N VAL A 82 -10.74 -10.92 10.71
CA VAL A 82 -10.03 -9.64 10.61
C VAL A 82 -11.00 -8.44 10.71
N VAL A 83 -12.18 -8.52 10.08
CA VAL A 83 -13.21 -7.49 10.24
C VAL A 83 -13.66 -7.39 11.70
N LEU A 84 -13.88 -8.51 12.38
CA LEU A 84 -14.20 -8.52 13.81
C LEU A 84 -13.08 -7.92 14.65
N MET A 85 -11.81 -8.21 14.34
CA MET A 85 -10.67 -7.57 15.01
C MET A 85 -10.64 -6.05 14.78
N LEU A 86 -10.90 -5.58 13.54
CA LEU A 86 -11.00 -4.15 13.25
C LEU A 86 -12.13 -3.48 14.05
N VAL A 87 -13.29 -4.11 14.15
CA VAL A 87 -14.41 -3.63 14.96
C VAL A 87 -14.05 -3.64 16.44
N GLY A 88 -13.38 -4.69 16.93
CA GLY A 88 -12.94 -4.81 18.31
C GLY A 88 -12.00 -3.68 18.78
N LEU A 89 -11.20 -3.10 17.85
CA LEU A 89 -10.33 -1.95 18.18
C LEU A 89 -11.12 -0.70 18.63
N PHE A 90 -12.35 -0.51 18.16
CA PHE A 90 -13.18 0.63 18.59
C PHE A 90 -13.62 0.52 20.04
N PHE A 91 -13.75 -0.71 20.57
CA PHE A 91 -14.12 -0.94 21.96
C PHE A 91 -12.93 -0.85 22.92
N LYS A 92 -11.70 -1.01 22.41
CA LYS A 92 -10.46 -1.01 23.23
C LYS A 92 -9.94 0.41 23.51
N GLY A 93 -10.32 1.39 22.73
CA GLY A 93 -9.60 2.68 22.57
C GLY A 93 -10.09 3.83 23.41
N GLY A 94 -10.64 3.69 24.63
CA GLY A 94 -10.82 4.81 25.60
C GLY A 94 -11.00 6.25 25.02
N GLY A 95 -11.73 6.44 23.91
CA GLY A 95 -11.95 7.71 23.24
C GLY A 95 -10.94 8.09 22.14
N LYS A 96 -9.81 7.39 22.01
CA LYS A 96 -8.89 7.50 20.85
C LYS A 96 -8.92 6.19 20.09
N ALA A 97 -9.13 6.23 18.78
CA ALA A 97 -9.17 5.03 17.95
C ALA A 97 -7.85 4.28 18.04
N ALA A 98 -7.85 3.12 18.69
CA ALA A 98 -6.68 2.26 18.77
C ALA A 98 -6.40 1.67 17.38
N ARG A 99 -5.14 1.66 16.95
CA ARG A 99 -4.70 1.06 15.68
C ARG A 99 -4.01 -0.29 15.90
N TRP A 100 -3.62 -0.59 17.14
CA TRP A 100 -2.71 -1.66 17.50
C TRP A 100 -3.29 -2.53 18.60
N TYR A 101 -3.13 -3.85 18.46
CA TYR A 101 -3.22 -4.76 19.58
C TYR A 101 -1.82 -4.93 20.18
N SER A 102 -1.63 -4.48 21.41
CA SER A 102 -0.39 -4.69 22.18
C SER A 102 -0.43 -6.02 22.89
N PHE A 103 0.54 -6.89 22.61
CA PHE A 103 0.75 -8.17 23.25
C PHE A 103 2.03 -8.16 24.13
N GLY A 104 2.34 -7.01 24.71
CA GLY A 104 3.53 -6.80 25.54
C GLY A 104 4.81 -6.68 24.72
N LEU A 105 5.28 -7.78 24.16
CA LEU A 105 6.53 -7.83 23.39
C LEU A 105 6.39 -7.27 21.97
N PHE A 106 5.20 -7.27 21.40
CA PHE A 106 4.96 -6.78 20.04
C PHE A 106 3.59 -6.11 19.90
N ASN A 107 3.52 -5.18 18.97
CA ASN A 107 2.29 -4.50 18.58
C ASN A 107 1.84 -5.01 17.22
N LEU A 108 0.64 -5.58 17.15
CA LEU A 108 0.04 -6.07 15.92
C LEU A 108 -0.85 -4.99 15.32
N GLN A 109 -0.53 -4.55 14.10
CA GLN A 109 -1.37 -3.65 13.34
C GLN A 109 -2.36 -4.47 12.49
N VAL A 110 -3.63 -4.45 12.88
CA VAL A 110 -4.66 -5.27 12.22
C VAL A 110 -4.87 -4.86 10.77
N SER A 111 -4.70 -3.58 10.44
CA SER A 111 -4.83 -3.09 9.07
C SER A 111 -3.78 -3.69 8.11
N GLU A 112 -2.62 -4.13 8.60
CA GLU A 112 -1.64 -4.86 7.79
C GLU A 112 -2.18 -6.24 7.37
N ILE A 113 -2.77 -6.98 8.32
CA ILE A 113 -3.40 -8.28 8.05
C ILE A 113 -4.64 -8.11 7.17
N ALA A 114 -5.38 -7.01 7.36
CA ALA A 114 -6.60 -6.73 6.60
C ALA A 114 -6.33 -6.59 5.08
N LYS A 115 -5.16 -6.10 4.68
CA LYS A 115 -4.76 -6.08 3.25
C LYS A 115 -4.76 -7.48 2.65
N LEU A 116 -4.14 -8.45 3.34
CA LEU A 116 -4.11 -9.85 2.89
C LEU A 116 -5.51 -10.49 2.91
N ALA A 117 -6.29 -10.24 3.97
CA ALA A 117 -7.66 -10.76 4.07
C ALA A 117 -8.53 -10.27 2.91
N VAL A 118 -8.41 -9.00 2.52
CA VAL A 118 -9.11 -8.43 1.34
C VAL A 118 -8.63 -9.09 0.06
N ILE A 119 -7.31 -9.27 -0.12
CA ILE A 119 -6.78 -9.96 -1.30
C ILE A 119 -7.34 -11.37 -1.41
N PHE A 120 -7.32 -12.16 -0.34
CA PHE A 120 -7.81 -13.53 -0.33
C PHE A 120 -9.31 -13.62 -0.62
N VAL A 121 -10.14 -12.78 0.03
CA VAL A 121 -11.58 -12.81 -0.18
C VAL A 121 -11.97 -12.36 -1.59
N LEU A 122 -11.30 -11.35 -2.14
CA LEU A 122 -11.49 -10.91 -3.52
C LEU A 122 -11.08 -11.99 -4.51
N ALA A 123 -9.89 -12.59 -4.33
CA ALA A 123 -9.40 -13.67 -5.16
C ALA A 123 -10.37 -14.86 -5.16
N ARG A 124 -10.85 -15.28 -3.99
CA ARG A 124 -11.83 -16.34 -3.84
C ARG A 124 -13.15 -16.02 -4.52
N TYR A 125 -13.71 -14.85 -4.26
CA TYR A 125 -14.97 -14.42 -4.86
C TYR A 125 -14.89 -14.34 -6.39
N LEU A 126 -13.82 -13.74 -6.92
CA LEU A 126 -13.66 -13.56 -8.37
C LEU A 126 -13.39 -14.87 -9.10
N THR A 127 -12.69 -15.82 -8.49
CA THR A 127 -12.43 -17.16 -9.05
C THR A 127 -13.72 -17.96 -9.24
N TYR A 128 -14.65 -17.90 -8.29
CA TYR A 128 -15.88 -18.69 -8.32
C TYR A 128 -17.11 -17.92 -8.81
N SER A 129 -16.98 -16.64 -9.09
CA SER A 129 -18.08 -15.82 -9.58
C SER A 129 -18.42 -16.18 -11.03
N ARG A 130 -19.59 -16.77 -11.23
CA ARG A 130 -20.14 -17.07 -12.57
C ARG A 130 -20.73 -15.85 -13.28
N ARG A 131 -20.74 -14.69 -12.63
CA ARG A 131 -21.33 -13.46 -13.18
C ARG A 131 -20.38 -12.78 -14.15
N PRO A 132 -20.89 -12.17 -15.24
CA PRO A 132 -20.07 -11.40 -16.17
C PRO A 132 -19.24 -10.32 -15.45
N ALA A 133 -18.08 -9.99 -16.02
CA ALA A 133 -17.18 -8.99 -15.44
C ALA A 133 -17.84 -7.61 -15.26
N ASN A 134 -18.79 -7.25 -16.12
CA ASN A 134 -19.53 -5.99 -16.11
C ASN A 134 -20.86 -6.04 -15.34
N SER A 135 -21.16 -7.11 -14.58
CA SER A 135 -22.39 -7.23 -13.79
C SER A 135 -22.36 -6.26 -12.60
N VAL A 136 -23.38 -5.40 -12.47
CA VAL A 136 -23.57 -4.46 -11.35
C VAL A 136 -23.56 -5.17 -10.00
N LEU A 137 -24.15 -6.38 -9.93
CA LEU A 137 -24.18 -7.14 -8.69
C LEU A 137 -22.81 -7.72 -8.31
N ARG A 138 -21.99 -8.13 -9.32
CA ARG A 138 -20.58 -8.50 -9.07
C ARG A 138 -19.79 -7.32 -8.52
N PHE A 139 -19.97 -6.13 -9.10
CA PHE A 139 -19.37 -4.90 -8.58
C PHE A 139 -19.82 -4.58 -7.17
N GLY A 140 -21.11 -4.64 -6.88
CA GLY A 140 -21.64 -4.37 -5.56
C GLY A 140 -21.01 -5.25 -4.47
N VAL A 141 -20.85 -6.56 -4.73
CA VAL A 141 -20.19 -7.47 -3.80
C VAL A 141 -18.70 -7.12 -3.64
N VAL A 142 -17.98 -6.91 -4.74
CA VAL A 142 -16.55 -6.58 -4.68
C VAL A 142 -16.32 -5.25 -3.95
N ILE A 143 -17.13 -4.23 -4.24
CA ILE A 143 -17.08 -2.96 -3.51
C ILE A 143 -17.34 -3.17 -2.02
N SER A 144 -18.35 -3.96 -1.64
CA SER A 144 -18.67 -4.20 -0.23
C SER A 144 -17.54 -4.91 0.51
N LEU A 145 -16.89 -5.92 -0.12
CA LEU A 145 -15.76 -6.63 0.47
C LEU A 145 -14.55 -5.72 0.72
N VAL A 146 -14.36 -4.69 -0.09
CA VAL A 146 -13.27 -3.72 0.09
C VAL A 146 -13.69 -2.57 1.00
N ALA A 147 -14.90 -2.04 0.83
CA ALA A 147 -15.38 -0.87 1.55
C ALA A 147 -15.53 -1.12 3.06
N ILE A 148 -15.94 -2.32 3.48
CA ILE A 148 -16.08 -2.64 4.91
C ILE A 148 -14.77 -2.42 5.67
N PRO A 149 -13.66 -3.12 5.36
CA PRO A 149 -12.40 -2.90 6.08
C PRO A 149 -11.82 -1.51 5.81
N MET A 150 -11.96 -0.96 4.62
CA MET A 150 -11.50 0.38 4.27
C MET A 150 -12.17 1.46 5.15
N LEU A 151 -13.49 1.42 5.33
CA LEU A 151 -14.22 2.38 6.16
C LEU A 151 -13.90 2.23 7.65
N LEU A 152 -13.68 0.99 8.13
CA LEU A 152 -13.25 0.75 9.49
C LEU A 152 -11.86 1.34 9.75
N VAL A 153 -10.93 1.19 8.80
CA VAL A 153 -9.56 1.75 8.90
C VAL A 153 -9.58 3.28 8.74
N LEU A 154 -10.44 3.84 7.88
CA LEU A 154 -10.64 5.28 7.78
C LEU A 154 -11.12 5.90 9.10
N ARG A 155 -11.98 5.19 9.84
CA ARG A 155 -12.42 5.63 11.18
C ARG A 155 -11.32 5.56 12.24
N GLN A 156 -10.21 4.84 11.98
CA GLN A 156 -9.00 4.81 12.81
C GLN A 156 -7.99 5.90 12.43
N PRO A 157 -8.40 6.99 11.82
CA PRO A 157 -7.72 8.02 11.01
C PRO A 157 -6.44 7.54 10.30
N ASP A 158 -6.50 6.35 9.65
CA ASP A 158 -5.40 5.81 8.83
C ASP A 158 -5.75 5.91 7.34
N LEU A 159 -5.55 7.10 6.78
CA LEU A 159 -5.84 7.39 5.38
C LEU A 159 -4.91 6.61 4.45
N GLY A 160 -3.63 6.49 4.80
CA GLY A 160 -2.64 5.79 3.98
C GLY A 160 -3.03 4.35 3.71
N THR A 161 -3.27 3.56 4.75
CA THR A 161 -3.69 2.16 4.61
C THR A 161 -5.04 2.03 3.90
N SER A 162 -5.95 2.99 4.08
CA SER A 162 -7.24 2.99 3.39
C SER A 162 -7.07 3.11 1.87
N LEU A 163 -6.12 3.90 1.39
CA LEU A 163 -5.81 4.03 -0.04
C LEU A 163 -5.19 2.74 -0.61
N VAL A 164 -4.49 1.94 0.20
CA VAL A 164 -3.97 0.63 -0.24
C VAL A 164 -5.11 -0.32 -0.60
N PHE A 165 -6.22 -0.31 0.15
CA PHE A 165 -7.40 -1.12 -0.21
C PHE A 165 -7.99 -0.70 -1.57
N LEU A 166 -7.99 0.59 -1.87
CA LEU A 166 -8.42 1.08 -3.18
C LEU A 166 -7.47 0.61 -4.31
N ALA A 167 -6.16 0.60 -4.06
CA ALA A 167 -5.19 0.08 -5.01
C ALA A 167 -5.40 -1.42 -5.28
N ILE A 168 -5.62 -2.23 -4.22
CA ILE A 168 -5.95 -3.65 -4.35
C ILE A 168 -7.22 -3.82 -5.19
N PHE A 169 -8.28 -3.08 -4.88
CA PHE A 169 -9.56 -3.11 -5.58
C PHE A 169 -9.41 -2.85 -7.09
N ILE A 170 -8.77 -1.76 -7.45
CA ILE A 170 -8.58 -1.36 -8.85
C ILE A 170 -7.75 -2.41 -9.61
N THR A 171 -6.63 -2.83 -9.03
CA THR A 171 -5.67 -3.71 -9.71
C THR A 171 -6.24 -5.12 -9.88
N VAL A 172 -6.88 -5.68 -8.85
CA VAL A 172 -7.49 -7.02 -8.94
C VAL A 172 -8.69 -7.04 -9.88
N LEU A 173 -9.52 -5.97 -9.90
CA LEU A 173 -10.61 -5.86 -10.87
C LEU A 173 -10.10 -5.77 -12.31
N PHE A 174 -9.08 -4.96 -12.54
CA PHE A 174 -8.45 -4.88 -13.86
C PHE A 174 -7.97 -6.25 -14.32
N TRP A 175 -7.26 -6.97 -13.46
CA TRP A 175 -6.77 -8.30 -13.75
C TRP A 175 -7.88 -9.34 -13.96
N SER A 176 -9.05 -9.13 -13.37
CA SER A 176 -10.22 -10.02 -13.53
C SER A 176 -10.91 -9.90 -14.89
N GLY A 177 -10.31 -9.16 -15.85
CA GLY A 177 -10.81 -9.00 -17.20
C GLY A 177 -11.82 -7.87 -17.36
N LEU A 178 -11.86 -6.91 -16.43
CA LEU A 178 -12.67 -5.73 -16.61
C LEU A 178 -12.05 -4.83 -17.70
N PRO A 179 -12.80 -4.48 -18.77
CA PRO A 179 -12.27 -3.62 -19.84
C PRO A 179 -11.79 -2.27 -19.30
N GLY A 180 -10.67 -1.76 -19.84
CA GLY A 180 -10.05 -0.49 -19.41
C GLY A 180 -11.01 0.71 -19.32
N PRO A 181 -11.95 0.92 -20.24
CA PRO A 181 -12.94 1.98 -20.13
C PRO A 181 -13.79 1.95 -18.85
N TYR A 182 -14.15 0.76 -18.35
CA TYR A 182 -14.88 0.63 -17.09
C TYR A 182 -14.03 1.02 -15.88
N MET A 183 -12.70 0.86 -15.96
CA MET A 183 -11.78 1.33 -14.93
C MET A 183 -11.81 2.84 -14.80
N LEU A 184 -11.80 3.57 -15.92
CA LEU A 184 -11.94 5.03 -15.88
C LEU A 184 -13.23 5.46 -15.20
N LEU A 185 -14.34 4.75 -15.45
CA LEU A 185 -15.63 5.05 -14.82
C LEU A 185 -15.64 4.73 -13.32
N ILE A 186 -14.90 3.69 -12.89
CA ILE A 186 -14.77 3.34 -11.46
C ILE A 186 -13.90 4.36 -10.71
N ILE A 187 -12.88 4.89 -11.35
CA ILE A 187 -12.01 5.92 -10.76
C ILE A 187 -12.66 7.30 -10.81
N SER A 188 -13.61 7.52 -11.71
CA SER A 188 -14.25 8.82 -11.94
C SER A 188 -14.82 9.50 -10.69
N PRO A 189 -15.39 8.81 -9.66
CA PRO A 189 -15.86 9.48 -8.44
C PRO A 189 -14.73 10.16 -7.65
N VAL A 190 -13.52 9.58 -7.66
CA VAL A 190 -12.34 10.19 -7.03
C VAL A 190 -11.93 11.45 -7.81
N ILE A 191 -11.95 11.38 -9.14
CA ILE A 191 -11.66 12.55 -9.99
C ILE A 191 -12.74 13.62 -9.78
N SER A 192 -14.01 13.22 -9.67
CA SER A 192 -15.13 14.14 -9.37
C SER A 192 -14.93 14.87 -8.05
N LEU A 193 -14.50 14.17 -6.99
CA LEU A 193 -14.18 14.78 -5.70
C LEU A 193 -13.07 15.83 -5.82
N ILE A 194 -12.01 15.53 -6.56
CA ILE A 194 -10.91 16.48 -6.79
C ILE A 194 -11.38 17.67 -7.63
N ALA A 195 -12.10 17.41 -8.73
CA ALA A 195 -12.62 18.45 -9.61
C ALA A 195 -13.60 19.40 -8.92
N SER A 196 -14.32 18.90 -7.91
CA SER A 196 -15.31 19.68 -7.14
C SER A 196 -14.71 20.74 -6.20
N SER A 197 -13.39 20.81 -6.10
CA SER A 197 -12.70 21.92 -5.42
C SER A 197 -13.01 23.28 -6.07
N HIS A 198 -13.36 23.31 -7.35
CA HIS A 198 -13.82 24.50 -8.06
C HIS A 198 -15.05 24.15 -8.92
N PRO A 199 -16.16 24.93 -8.82
CA PRO A 199 -17.43 24.61 -9.51
C PRO A 199 -17.28 24.46 -11.04
N ALA A 200 -16.48 25.33 -11.69
CA ALA A 200 -16.29 25.28 -13.13
C ALA A 200 -15.54 24.01 -13.57
N SER A 201 -14.50 23.60 -12.86
CA SER A 201 -13.74 22.37 -13.15
C SER A 201 -14.61 21.13 -12.97
N TRP A 202 -15.49 21.13 -11.99
CA TRP A 202 -16.42 20.02 -11.79
C TRP A 202 -17.47 19.91 -12.90
N VAL A 203 -18.03 21.03 -13.35
CA VAL A 203 -18.98 21.05 -14.47
C VAL A 203 -18.32 20.53 -15.74
N VAL A 204 -17.10 21.00 -16.06
CA VAL A 204 -16.34 20.51 -17.22
C VAL A 204 -16.08 19.01 -17.12
N PHE A 205 -15.61 18.54 -15.97
CA PHE A 205 -15.39 17.10 -15.73
C PHE A 205 -16.68 16.30 -15.93
N PHE A 206 -17.81 16.75 -15.34
CA PHE A 206 -19.07 16.04 -15.41
C PHE A 206 -19.62 15.96 -16.85
N VAL A 207 -19.49 17.04 -17.61
CA VAL A 207 -19.85 17.03 -19.04
C VAL A 207 -18.98 16.05 -19.82
N LEU A 208 -17.66 16.06 -19.60
CA LEU A 208 -16.74 15.11 -20.24
C LEU A 208 -17.08 13.64 -19.86
N LEU A 209 -17.46 13.40 -18.61
CA LEU A 209 -17.91 12.08 -18.16
C LEU A 209 -19.17 11.63 -18.89
N LEU A 210 -20.17 12.51 -19.05
CA LEU A 210 -21.40 12.17 -19.78
C LEU A 210 -21.12 11.88 -21.27
N VAL A 211 -20.24 12.66 -21.89
CA VAL A 211 -19.79 12.40 -23.27
C VAL A 211 -19.07 11.05 -23.34
N LEU A 212 -18.16 10.75 -22.42
CA LEU A 212 -17.45 9.48 -22.35
C LEU A 212 -18.41 8.28 -22.21
N LEU A 213 -19.43 8.40 -21.36
CA LEU A 213 -20.47 7.37 -21.19
C LEU A 213 -21.27 7.11 -22.47
N GLN A 214 -21.53 8.14 -23.28
CA GLN A 214 -22.20 7.97 -24.56
C GLN A 214 -21.33 7.25 -25.59
N PHE A 215 -20.02 7.48 -25.59
CA PHE A 215 -19.07 6.78 -26.47
C PHE A 215 -18.87 5.32 -26.05
N LEU A 216 -18.70 5.06 -24.75
CA LEU A 216 -18.40 3.72 -24.24
C LEU A 216 -19.61 2.79 -24.19
N LYS A 217 -20.82 3.34 -24.10
CA LYS A 217 -22.10 2.62 -24.00
C LYS A 217 -22.05 1.42 -23.04
N PRO A 218 -21.64 1.61 -21.78
CA PRO A 218 -21.42 0.50 -20.84
C PRO A 218 -22.71 -0.16 -20.34
N GLY A 219 -23.86 0.22 -20.90
CA GLY A 219 -25.19 -0.20 -20.48
C GLY A 219 -25.89 0.85 -19.59
N THR A 220 -27.22 0.90 -19.69
CA THR A 220 -28.04 1.94 -19.06
C THR A 220 -27.89 2.01 -17.54
N VAL A 221 -27.94 0.86 -16.87
CA VAL A 221 -27.81 0.80 -15.40
C VAL A 221 -26.44 1.30 -14.95
N PHE A 222 -25.37 0.88 -15.63
CA PHE A 222 -24.01 1.30 -15.29
C PHE A 222 -23.82 2.81 -15.54
N SER A 223 -24.32 3.33 -16.66
CA SER A 223 -24.26 4.76 -16.99
C SER A 223 -24.99 5.62 -15.96
N ILE A 224 -26.22 5.24 -15.59
CA ILE A 224 -27.01 5.96 -14.58
C ILE A 224 -26.28 5.91 -13.22
N THR A 225 -25.84 4.74 -12.78
CA THR A 225 -25.15 4.58 -11.50
C THR A 225 -23.88 5.43 -11.44
N THR A 226 -23.05 5.40 -12.49
CA THR A 226 -21.82 6.22 -12.56
C THR A 226 -22.13 7.71 -12.55
N SER A 227 -23.14 8.16 -13.32
CA SER A 227 -23.56 9.57 -13.33
C SER A 227 -24.06 10.03 -11.96
N VAL A 228 -24.91 9.24 -11.32
CA VAL A 228 -25.46 9.56 -9.99
C VAL A 228 -24.36 9.61 -8.94
N ILE A 229 -23.44 8.64 -8.93
CA ILE A 229 -22.32 8.62 -7.96
C ILE A 229 -21.43 9.86 -8.16
N ASN A 230 -21.09 10.22 -9.39
CA ASN A 230 -20.26 11.39 -9.68
C ASN A 230 -20.97 12.71 -9.34
N LEU A 231 -22.28 12.81 -9.61
CA LEU A 231 -23.09 13.94 -9.21
C LEU A 231 -23.11 14.11 -7.69
N LEU A 232 -23.38 13.02 -6.97
CA LEU A 232 -23.38 13.00 -5.51
C LEU A 232 -22.00 13.34 -4.94
N SER A 233 -20.93 12.81 -5.53
CA SER A 233 -19.56 13.11 -5.10
C SER A 233 -19.26 14.61 -5.18
N GLY A 234 -19.66 15.27 -6.26
CA GLY A 234 -19.49 16.73 -6.41
C GLY A 234 -20.28 17.54 -5.40
N ILE A 235 -21.55 17.16 -5.16
CA ILE A 235 -22.44 17.84 -4.20
C ILE A 235 -21.96 17.62 -2.75
N ILE A 236 -21.47 16.42 -2.43
CA ILE A 236 -21.08 16.05 -1.06
C ILE A 236 -19.73 16.66 -0.68
N MET A 237 -18.85 16.98 -1.63
CA MET A 237 -17.48 17.46 -1.34
C MET A 237 -17.42 18.66 -0.39
N PRO A 238 -18.22 19.74 -0.53
CA PRO A 238 -18.19 20.85 0.42
C PRO A 238 -18.54 20.41 1.85
N PHE A 239 -19.47 19.48 2.00
CA PHE A 239 -19.85 18.93 3.31
C PHE A 239 -18.75 18.06 3.89
N VAL A 240 -18.09 17.23 3.06
CA VAL A 240 -16.93 16.43 3.48
C VAL A 240 -15.79 17.35 3.90
N TRP A 241 -15.47 18.37 3.09
CA TRP A 241 -14.41 19.34 3.40
C TRP A 241 -14.64 20.02 4.76
N ASN A 242 -15.86 20.44 5.04
CA ASN A 242 -16.23 21.09 6.31
C ASN A 242 -16.16 20.12 7.51
N ARG A 243 -16.32 18.81 7.29
CA ARG A 243 -16.24 17.76 8.32
C ARG A 243 -14.81 17.25 8.56
N LEU A 244 -13.87 17.54 7.65
CA LEU A 244 -12.46 17.19 7.85
C LEU A 244 -11.92 17.95 9.05
N GLN A 245 -11.11 17.28 9.85
CA GLN A 245 -10.37 17.90 10.94
C GLN A 245 -9.25 18.80 10.37
N ASP A 246 -8.86 19.84 11.11
CA ASP A 246 -7.91 20.84 10.62
C ASP A 246 -6.57 20.24 10.19
N TYR A 247 -6.08 19.22 10.89
CA TYR A 247 -4.85 18.53 10.48
C TYR A 247 -4.99 17.78 9.15
N GLN A 248 -6.20 17.28 8.79
CA GLN A 248 -6.45 16.61 7.52
C GLN A 248 -6.50 17.62 6.37
N LYS A 249 -7.18 18.75 6.58
CA LYS A 249 -7.20 19.88 5.64
C LYS A 249 -5.78 20.40 5.41
N MET A 250 -5.03 20.59 6.50
CA MET A 250 -3.66 21.11 6.44
C MET A 250 -2.76 20.18 5.63
N ARG A 251 -2.86 18.87 5.75
CA ARG A 251 -2.10 17.92 4.92
C ARG A 251 -2.34 18.08 3.42
N ILE A 252 -3.58 18.37 3.02
CA ILE A 252 -3.92 18.61 1.60
C ILE A 252 -3.40 19.97 1.14
N LEU A 253 -3.60 21.03 1.95
CA LEU A 253 -3.17 22.39 1.62
C LEU A 253 -1.65 22.51 1.56
N VAL A 254 -0.96 21.91 2.49
CA VAL A 254 0.51 21.89 2.56
C VAL A 254 1.12 21.06 1.43
N PHE A 255 0.46 20.03 0.97
CA PHE A 255 0.90 19.30 -0.22
C PHE A 255 0.90 20.20 -1.47
N LEU A 256 -0.12 21.07 -1.63
CA LEU A 256 -0.21 22.02 -2.75
C LEU A 256 0.78 23.19 -2.58
N ASP A 257 0.99 23.64 -1.36
CA ASP A 257 1.86 24.76 -1.02
C ASP A 257 2.52 24.54 0.36
N PRO A 258 3.69 23.86 0.39
CA PRO A 258 4.42 23.61 1.66
C PRO A 258 4.81 24.87 2.43
N GLY A 259 4.86 26.02 1.76
CA GLY A 259 5.17 27.31 2.37
C GLY A 259 4.07 27.86 3.28
N ARG A 260 2.86 27.30 3.27
CA ARG A 260 1.75 27.73 4.14
C ARG A 260 1.97 27.40 5.61
N ASP A 261 2.68 26.32 5.90
CA ASP A 261 3.01 25.91 7.27
C ASP A 261 4.44 25.34 7.32
N PRO A 262 5.46 26.18 7.14
CA PRO A 262 6.83 25.73 6.99
C PRO A 262 7.45 25.19 8.29
N LEU A 263 6.84 25.45 9.45
CA LEU A 263 7.29 24.95 10.76
C LEU A 263 6.44 23.79 11.31
N GLY A 264 5.27 23.51 10.70
CA GLY A 264 4.37 22.44 11.09
C GLY A 264 4.30 21.31 10.05
N ALA A 265 3.14 21.12 9.43
CA ALA A 265 2.91 20.00 8.50
C ALA A 265 3.79 20.08 7.23
N GLY A 266 4.20 21.29 6.78
CA GLY A 266 5.10 21.50 5.63
C GLY A 266 6.56 21.22 5.95
N TYR A 267 6.94 21.30 7.22
CA TYR A 267 8.32 21.11 7.65
C TYR A 267 8.91 19.78 7.18
N GLN A 268 8.18 18.70 7.38
CA GLN A 268 8.63 17.34 7.00
C GLN A 268 8.93 17.24 5.49
N ILE A 269 8.05 17.78 4.65
CA ILE A 269 8.19 17.73 3.19
C ILE A 269 9.38 18.60 2.75
N ILE A 270 9.54 19.80 3.33
CA ILE A 270 10.62 20.70 3.00
C ILE A 270 11.97 20.07 3.37
N GLN A 271 12.11 19.55 4.60
CA GLN A 271 13.34 18.90 5.06
C GLN A 271 13.67 17.64 4.26
N SER A 272 12.65 16.85 3.91
CA SER A 272 12.80 15.68 3.06
C SER A 272 13.37 16.05 1.68
N LYS A 273 12.82 17.09 1.04
CA LYS A 273 13.30 17.58 -0.26
C LYS A 273 14.73 18.13 -0.18
N ILE A 274 15.06 18.85 0.89
CA ILE A 274 16.41 19.35 1.15
C ILE A 274 17.38 18.16 1.30
N ALA A 275 17.02 17.13 2.07
CA ALA A 275 17.84 15.95 2.27
C ALA A 275 18.15 15.26 0.94
N VAL A 276 17.10 14.88 0.18
CA VAL A 276 17.28 14.22 -1.13
C VAL A 276 18.09 15.09 -2.09
N GLY A 277 17.78 16.38 -2.18
CA GLY A 277 18.49 17.30 -3.07
C GLY A 277 19.96 17.49 -2.70
N SER A 278 20.27 17.47 -1.39
CA SER A 278 21.64 17.64 -0.89
C SER A 278 22.56 16.43 -1.10
N GLY A 279 21.98 15.24 -1.34
CA GLY A 279 22.74 14.01 -1.62
C GLY A 279 23.40 14.00 -3.00
N GLY A 280 22.90 14.75 -3.98
CA GLY A 280 23.44 14.78 -5.33
C GLY A 280 23.45 13.39 -6.00
N LEU A 281 24.48 13.13 -6.83
CA LEU A 281 24.57 11.85 -7.56
C LEU A 281 25.08 10.70 -6.68
N TRP A 282 26.06 10.95 -5.82
CA TRP A 282 26.81 9.92 -5.07
C TRP A 282 26.45 9.86 -3.59
N GLY A 283 25.66 10.80 -3.08
CA GLY A 283 25.35 10.92 -1.66
C GLY A 283 26.47 11.60 -0.85
N LYS A 284 26.15 11.90 0.42
CA LYS A 284 27.12 12.45 1.38
C LYS A 284 27.99 11.38 2.03
N GLY A 285 27.62 10.11 1.89
CA GLY A 285 28.23 8.98 2.56
C GLY A 285 27.40 8.47 3.75
N TYR A 286 27.64 7.22 4.10
CA TYR A 286 26.99 6.55 5.23
C TYR A 286 27.27 7.29 6.55
N MET A 287 26.23 7.54 7.34
CA MET A 287 26.25 8.33 8.60
C MET A 287 26.72 9.79 8.43
N ALA A 288 26.85 10.30 7.19
CA ALA A 288 27.27 11.66 6.91
C ALA A 288 26.12 12.58 6.49
N GLY A 289 24.87 12.13 6.61
CA GLY A 289 23.67 12.93 6.32
C GLY A 289 23.48 14.06 7.33
N THR A 290 23.50 15.30 6.88
CA THR A 290 23.35 16.48 7.77
C THR A 290 21.91 16.62 8.25
N GLN A 291 20.90 16.47 7.38
CA GLN A 291 19.50 16.55 7.75
C GLN A 291 19.10 15.36 8.64
N THR A 292 19.67 14.20 8.37
CA THR A 292 19.47 12.97 9.11
C THR A 292 20.05 13.07 10.52
N ASN A 293 21.32 13.46 10.65
CA ASN A 293 22.03 13.50 11.95
C ASN A 293 21.51 14.60 12.88
N LEU A 294 21.12 15.76 12.33
CA LEU A 294 20.54 16.86 13.12
C LEU A 294 19.06 16.62 13.48
N ALA A 295 18.51 15.46 13.12
CA ALA A 295 17.12 15.08 13.40
C ALA A 295 16.06 16.09 12.84
N PHE A 296 16.39 16.78 11.74
CA PHE A 296 15.45 17.73 11.13
C PHE A 296 14.29 17.04 10.41
N ILE A 297 14.39 15.74 10.10
CA ILE A 297 13.31 14.97 9.49
C ILE A 297 12.65 14.13 10.59
N PRO A 298 11.44 14.48 11.07
CA PRO A 298 10.64 13.62 11.92
C PRO A 298 10.32 12.30 11.18
N GLU A 299 10.15 11.20 11.93
CA GLU A 299 9.81 9.88 11.38
C GLU A 299 10.74 9.43 10.22
N ARG A 300 12.03 9.82 10.27
CA ARG A 300 13.04 9.47 9.24
C ARG A 300 13.31 7.98 9.11
N HIS A 301 12.99 7.21 10.14
CA HIS A 301 13.17 5.75 10.16
C HIS A 301 11.92 4.98 9.67
N THR A 302 10.77 5.64 9.53
CA THR A 302 9.51 5.05 9.09
C THR A 302 9.07 5.63 7.74
N ASP A 303 8.44 6.80 7.75
CA ASP A 303 7.74 7.37 6.61
C ASP A 303 8.68 8.04 5.61
N PHE A 304 9.78 8.60 6.07
CA PHE A 304 10.77 9.33 5.26
C PHE A 304 12.11 8.60 5.10
N VAL A 305 12.10 7.28 5.21
CA VAL A 305 13.33 6.46 5.07
C VAL A 305 13.99 6.64 3.70
N PHE A 306 13.22 6.87 2.64
CA PHE A 306 13.76 7.13 1.30
C PHE A 306 14.53 8.45 1.23
N SER A 307 14.19 9.44 2.04
CA SER A 307 14.94 10.70 2.12
C SER A 307 16.34 10.51 2.69
N VAL A 308 16.49 9.61 3.66
CA VAL A 308 17.80 9.22 4.20
C VAL A 308 18.64 8.51 3.14
N ILE A 309 18.02 7.58 2.38
CA ILE A 309 18.68 6.93 1.24
C ILE A 309 19.17 7.97 0.23
N GLY A 310 18.31 8.93 -0.13
CA GLY A 310 18.64 10.00 -1.06
C GLY A 310 19.76 10.92 -0.56
N GLU A 311 19.80 11.24 0.75
CA GLU A 311 20.85 12.05 1.33
C GLU A 311 22.21 11.35 1.41
N GLU A 312 22.22 10.10 1.91
CA GLU A 312 23.47 9.38 2.19
C GLU A 312 24.05 8.66 0.99
N PHE A 313 23.21 8.04 0.15
CA PHE A 313 23.63 7.24 -1.01
C PHE A 313 23.34 7.95 -2.35
N GLY A 314 22.71 9.11 -2.32
CA GLY A 314 22.45 9.94 -3.49
C GLY A 314 21.48 9.31 -4.49
N PHE A 315 21.54 9.84 -5.72
CA PHE A 315 20.69 9.40 -6.82
C PHE A 315 20.88 7.91 -7.15
N TRP A 316 22.12 7.42 -7.19
CA TRP A 316 22.41 6.02 -7.52
C TRP A 316 21.90 5.04 -6.45
N GLY A 317 21.98 5.41 -5.16
CA GLY A 317 21.41 4.61 -4.07
C GLY A 317 19.89 4.53 -4.18
N GLY A 318 19.23 5.66 -4.44
CA GLY A 318 17.78 5.70 -4.66
C GLY A 318 17.33 4.87 -5.86
N ILE A 319 18.03 5.00 -6.99
CA ILE A 319 17.74 4.22 -8.23
C ILE A 319 17.91 2.71 -8.01
N LEU A 320 18.97 2.29 -7.30
CA LEU A 320 19.21 0.86 -7.02
C LEU A 320 18.05 0.24 -6.20
N VAL A 321 17.57 0.97 -5.20
CA VAL A 321 16.38 0.56 -4.41
C VAL A 321 15.13 0.48 -5.29
N LEU A 322 14.90 1.47 -6.16
CA LEU A 322 13.76 1.46 -7.09
C LEU A 322 13.85 0.33 -8.13
N ILE A 323 15.03 0.00 -8.62
CA ILE A 323 15.27 -1.15 -9.52
C ILE A 323 14.90 -2.46 -8.81
N ALA A 324 15.28 -2.64 -7.55
CA ALA A 324 14.92 -3.84 -6.78
C ALA A 324 13.41 -3.97 -6.61
N PHE A 325 12.69 -2.87 -6.32
CA PHE A 325 11.22 -2.86 -6.28
C PHE A 325 10.60 -3.13 -7.66
N ALA A 326 11.11 -2.51 -8.70
CA ALA A 326 10.65 -2.75 -10.06
C ALA A 326 10.85 -4.22 -10.46
N ALA A 327 11.97 -4.84 -10.08
CA ALA A 327 12.20 -6.26 -10.29
C ALA A 327 11.15 -7.14 -9.58
N ILE A 328 10.83 -6.86 -8.30
CA ILE A 328 9.77 -7.57 -7.56
C ILE A 328 8.43 -7.44 -8.30
N VAL A 329 8.05 -6.24 -8.71
CA VAL A 329 6.78 -5.99 -9.40
C VAL A 329 6.73 -6.70 -10.75
N LEU A 330 7.74 -6.53 -11.59
CA LEU A 330 7.78 -7.13 -12.94
C LEU A 330 7.84 -8.66 -12.91
N LEU A 331 8.66 -9.23 -12.02
CA LEU A 331 8.73 -10.68 -11.83
C LEU A 331 7.40 -11.22 -11.27
N GLY A 332 6.77 -10.51 -10.32
CA GLY A 332 5.48 -10.88 -9.79
C GLY A 332 4.38 -10.85 -10.86
N ILE A 333 4.34 -9.83 -11.73
CA ILE A 333 3.43 -9.79 -12.89
C ILE A 333 3.66 -11.02 -13.79
N ARG A 334 4.92 -11.36 -14.06
CA ARG A 334 5.26 -12.57 -14.84
C ARG A 334 4.74 -13.84 -14.18
N VAL A 335 4.86 -13.95 -12.85
CA VAL A 335 4.30 -15.09 -12.09
C VAL A 335 2.79 -15.12 -12.22
N ALA A 336 2.09 -13.98 -12.04
CA ALA A 336 0.64 -13.90 -12.15
C ALA A 336 0.11 -14.37 -13.52
N TYR A 337 0.79 -14.00 -14.62
CA TYR A 337 0.44 -14.46 -15.96
C TYR A 337 0.70 -15.95 -16.16
N LYS A 338 1.71 -16.51 -15.49
CA LYS A 338 2.08 -17.92 -15.60
C LYS A 338 1.14 -18.85 -14.83
N CYS A 339 0.53 -18.36 -13.73
CA CYS A 339 -0.37 -19.16 -12.89
C CYS A 339 -1.60 -19.64 -13.65
N ARG A 340 -1.82 -20.97 -13.66
CA ARG A 340 -3.04 -21.58 -14.20
C ARG A 340 -4.24 -21.39 -13.27
N ASN A 341 -4.00 -21.42 -11.96
CA ASN A 341 -5.03 -21.21 -10.95
C ASN A 341 -5.33 -19.70 -10.83
N MET A 342 -6.58 -19.33 -11.09
CA MET A 342 -7.03 -17.93 -11.03
C MET A 342 -6.94 -17.35 -9.63
N PHE A 343 -7.20 -18.12 -8.57
CA PHE A 343 -7.05 -17.66 -7.19
C PHE A 343 -5.61 -17.22 -6.92
N SER A 344 -4.63 -18.08 -7.26
CA SER A 344 -3.20 -17.75 -7.10
C SER A 344 -2.81 -16.51 -7.89
N SER A 345 -3.29 -16.40 -9.15
CA SER A 345 -3.04 -15.23 -10.00
C SER A 345 -3.56 -13.93 -9.35
N TYR A 346 -4.81 -13.93 -8.84
CA TYR A 346 -5.38 -12.75 -8.16
C TYR A 346 -4.66 -12.42 -6.84
N VAL A 347 -4.23 -13.43 -6.08
CA VAL A 347 -3.44 -13.22 -4.84
C VAL A 347 -2.11 -12.54 -5.16
N VAL A 348 -1.40 -13.01 -6.19
CA VAL A 348 -0.14 -12.42 -6.64
C VAL A 348 -0.34 -10.98 -7.06
N VAL A 349 -1.33 -10.70 -7.91
CA VAL A 349 -1.63 -9.34 -8.39
C VAL A 349 -2.02 -8.42 -7.24
N GLY A 350 -2.85 -8.89 -6.31
CA GLY A 350 -3.20 -8.13 -5.10
C GLY A 350 -1.97 -7.82 -4.25
N GLY A 351 -1.08 -8.79 -4.05
CA GLY A 351 0.17 -8.60 -3.31
C GLY A 351 1.12 -7.58 -3.98
N ILE A 352 1.29 -7.70 -5.31
CA ILE A 352 2.09 -6.74 -6.09
C ILE A 352 1.51 -5.33 -5.98
N SER A 353 0.18 -5.20 -6.03
CA SER A 353 -0.48 -3.89 -5.93
C SER A 353 -0.20 -3.20 -4.60
N VAL A 354 -0.14 -3.95 -3.49
CA VAL A 354 0.23 -3.42 -2.17
C VAL A 354 1.65 -2.87 -2.20
N ILE A 355 2.61 -3.68 -2.65
CA ILE A 355 4.03 -3.27 -2.71
C ILE A 355 4.19 -2.06 -3.63
N ALA A 356 3.69 -2.13 -4.86
CA ALA A 356 3.83 -1.05 -5.84
C ALA A 356 3.21 0.26 -5.35
N PHE A 357 2.00 0.22 -4.80
CA PHE A 357 1.32 1.40 -4.30
C PHE A 357 2.06 2.03 -3.11
N GLN A 358 2.50 1.22 -2.14
CA GLN A 358 3.26 1.73 -1.00
C GLN A 358 4.59 2.36 -1.44
N VAL A 359 5.31 1.76 -2.40
CA VAL A 359 6.55 2.34 -2.96
C VAL A 359 6.26 3.68 -3.63
N VAL A 360 5.27 3.75 -4.54
CA VAL A 360 4.92 4.98 -5.26
C VAL A 360 4.55 6.09 -4.28
N VAL A 361 3.73 5.78 -3.29
CA VAL A 361 3.29 6.79 -2.31
C VAL A 361 4.43 7.22 -1.39
N ASN A 362 5.22 6.29 -0.83
CA ASN A 362 6.31 6.62 0.09
C ASN A 362 7.41 7.44 -0.61
N VAL A 363 7.86 7.00 -1.78
CA VAL A 363 8.85 7.74 -2.57
C VAL A 363 8.28 9.08 -3.04
N GLY A 364 7.02 9.09 -3.48
CA GLY A 364 6.32 10.32 -3.85
C GLY A 364 6.21 11.34 -2.71
N MET A 365 5.93 10.87 -1.47
CA MET A 365 5.96 11.72 -0.27
C MET A 365 7.35 12.31 -0.03
N ALA A 366 8.39 11.46 -0.07
CA ALA A 366 9.77 11.87 0.18
C ALA A 366 10.24 12.93 -0.84
N LEU A 367 9.79 12.83 -2.08
CA LEU A 367 10.07 13.80 -3.15
C LEU A 367 9.12 15.02 -3.16
N GLY A 368 8.10 15.03 -2.29
CA GLY A 368 7.08 16.09 -2.27
C GLY A 368 6.10 16.05 -3.46
N LEU A 369 5.96 14.89 -4.14
CA LEU A 369 5.05 14.66 -5.26
C LEU A 369 3.69 14.10 -4.80
N MET A 370 3.59 13.67 -3.54
CA MET A 370 2.38 13.14 -2.92
C MET A 370 2.20 13.67 -1.49
N PRO A 371 0.96 13.76 -0.99
CA PRO A 371 0.72 14.18 0.38
C PRO A 371 1.26 13.15 1.39
N VAL A 372 1.61 13.62 2.58
CA VAL A 372 2.10 12.76 3.66
C VAL A 372 0.97 11.86 4.18
N THR A 373 1.07 10.57 3.93
CA THR A 373 0.06 9.57 4.28
C THR A 373 0.47 8.64 5.40
N GLY A 374 1.77 8.58 5.75
CA GLY A 374 2.27 7.69 6.78
C GLY A 374 2.34 6.21 6.33
N LEU A 375 2.52 5.95 5.03
CA LEU A 375 2.72 4.60 4.52
C LEU A 375 4.20 4.22 4.55
N PRO A 376 4.58 3.11 5.22
CA PRO A 376 5.96 2.66 5.24
C PRO A 376 6.41 2.14 3.87
N LEU A 377 7.70 2.28 3.56
CA LEU A 377 8.33 1.67 2.40
C LEU A 377 8.53 0.17 2.68
N PRO A 378 7.92 -0.75 1.90
CA PRO A 378 8.01 -2.18 2.15
C PRO A 378 9.46 -2.66 2.26
N PHE A 379 9.72 -3.62 3.14
CA PHE A 379 11.06 -4.17 3.44
C PHE A 379 12.06 -3.19 4.07
N VAL A 380 11.97 -1.89 3.80
CA VAL A 380 13.00 -0.88 4.14
C VAL A 380 12.66 -0.14 5.43
N SER A 381 11.43 0.39 5.55
CA SER A 381 11.02 1.16 6.72
C SER A 381 11.02 0.34 8.01
N TYR A 382 11.29 1.00 9.13
CA TYR A 382 11.13 0.40 10.45
C TYR A 382 9.66 0.04 10.72
N GLY A 383 9.43 -1.22 11.13
CA GLY A 383 8.11 -1.68 11.54
C GLY A 383 7.94 -3.18 11.43
N GLY A 384 7.80 -3.87 12.58
CA GLY A 384 7.72 -5.33 12.62
C GLY A 384 6.54 -5.90 11.82
N SER A 385 5.34 -5.37 12.03
CA SER A 385 4.14 -5.85 11.32
C SER A 385 4.23 -5.61 9.81
N SER A 386 4.71 -4.46 9.38
CA SER A 386 4.87 -4.12 7.95
C SER A 386 5.94 -4.98 7.29
N LEU A 387 7.06 -5.22 7.96
CA LEU A 387 8.13 -6.08 7.45
C LEU A 387 7.66 -7.53 7.28
N ILE A 388 7.00 -8.09 8.32
CA ILE A 388 6.45 -9.45 8.25
C ILE A 388 5.46 -9.56 7.09
N MET A 389 4.55 -8.59 6.95
CA MET A 389 3.55 -8.62 5.87
C MET A 389 4.16 -8.48 4.49
N SER A 390 5.20 -7.67 4.32
CA SER A 390 5.93 -7.56 3.07
C SER A 390 6.58 -8.89 2.67
N TRP A 391 7.18 -9.60 3.63
CA TRP A 391 7.77 -10.92 3.42
C TRP A 391 6.70 -12.01 3.21
N VAL A 392 5.54 -11.93 3.87
CA VAL A 392 4.39 -12.83 3.62
C VAL A 392 3.88 -12.64 2.20
N ILE A 393 3.71 -11.40 1.72
CA ILE A 393 3.31 -11.11 0.33
C ILE A 393 4.33 -11.70 -0.64
N LEU A 394 5.62 -11.49 -0.40
CA LEU A 394 6.68 -12.06 -1.24
C LEU A 394 6.66 -13.59 -1.22
N GLY A 395 6.41 -14.19 -0.05
CA GLY A 395 6.23 -15.64 0.13
C GLY A 395 5.06 -16.19 -0.68
N LEU A 396 3.93 -15.49 -0.73
CA LEU A 396 2.78 -15.87 -1.56
C LEU A 396 3.11 -15.81 -3.05
N ILE A 397 3.89 -14.83 -3.50
CA ILE A 397 4.32 -14.71 -4.90
C ILE A 397 5.25 -15.86 -5.26
N VAL A 398 6.22 -16.20 -4.39
CA VAL A 398 7.14 -17.32 -4.60
C VAL A 398 6.40 -18.67 -4.54
N ASN A 399 5.46 -18.82 -3.61
CA ASN A 399 4.61 -20.03 -3.53
C ASN A 399 3.83 -20.23 -4.84
N ALA A 400 3.18 -19.18 -5.35
CA ALA A 400 2.44 -19.24 -6.60
C ALA A 400 3.36 -19.57 -7.80
N GLU A 401 4.60 -19.12 -7.75
CA GLU A 401 5.59 -19.44 -8.80
C GLU A 401 6.04 -20.91 -8.74
N LEU A 402 6.24 -21.47 -7.55
CA LEU A 402 6.61 -22.88 -7.38
C LEU A 402 5.47 -23.82 -7.79
N ASN A 403 4.24 -23.42 -7.50
CA ASN A 403 3.03 -24.23 -7.70
C ASN A 403 2.18 -23.76 -8.90
N TRP A 404 2.78 -23.10 -9.88
CA TRP A 404 2.06 -22.51 -11.02
C TRP A 404 1.24 -23.48 -11.85
N GLN A 405 1.57 -24.78 -11.78
CA GLN A 405 0.87 -25.88 -12.51
C GLN A 405 -0.28 -26.48 -11.69
N GLU A 406 -0.35 -26.20 -10.38
CA GLU A 406 -1.43 -26.72 -9.56
C GLU A 406 -2.77 -26.08 -9.96
N TYR A 407 -3.83 -26.89 -9.96
CA TYR A 407 -5.17 -26.67 -10.49
C TYR A 407 -5.87 -25.39 -10.06
#